data_90a4cc8408c79d630371cb54f3c156bc
#
_entry.id   90a4cc8408c79d630371cb54f3c156bc
#
_cell.length_a   1.000
_cell.length_b   1.000
_cell.length_c   1.000
_cell.angle_alpha   90.00
_cell.angle_beta   90.00
_cell.angle_gamma   90.00
#
_symmetry.space_group_name_H-M   'P 1'
#
loop_
_entity.id
_entity.type
_entity.pdbx_description
1 polymer ?
#
loop_
_entity_poly.entity_id
_entity_poly.type
_entity_poly.pdbx_seq_one_letter_code
_entity_poly.pdbx_strand_id
1 'polypeptide(L)'
;IGGTLPVPGAAEAMDGLARYVETHDDYAVKLVTSDWHPYRHASFDREGGQWPPHCIQHSAGAALWQPLLEALNRSRGGFTLLYKGDRVDREEYSIMQNDRSAAVVDRLVRALRIDRIDLCGLAGDVCVLNTARDLLALYGPGRLHLLTPYSPSLDDGSRLRAFVRENGITAE
;
A
#
# COMPACT_ATOMS: atom_id res chain seq x y z
N ILE A 1 0.63 5.44 13.21
CA ILE A 1 0.34 6.59 14.07
C ILE A 1 1.32 6.53 15.24
N GLY A 2 2.18 7.53 15.39
CA GLY A 2 3.19 7.57 16.45
C GLY A 2 4.41 6.66 16.24
N GLY A 3 4.62 6.13 15.05
CA GLY A 3 5.81 5.36 14.69
C GLY A 3 7.03 6.23 14.36
N THR A 4 8.14 5.59 14.00
CA THR A 4 9.41 6.25 13.65
C THR A 4 9.38 6.97 12.31
N LEU A 5 8.45 6.61 11.42
CA LEU A 5 8.24 7.22 10.10
C LEU A 5 6.76 7.67 9.99
N PRO A 6 6.35 8.75 10.66
CA PRO A 6 4.97 9.20 10.63
C PRO A 6 4.64 9.87 9.29
N VAL A 7 3.49 9.53 8.71
CA VAL A 7 2.94 10.21 7.53
C VAL A 7 1.92 11.26 8.00
N PRO A 8 2.05 12.54 7.61
CA PRO A 8 1.07 13.57 7.95
C PRO A 8 -0.35 13.19 7.50
N GLY A 9 -1.36 13.38 8.35
CA GLY A 9 -2.74 13.03 8.04
C GLY A 9 -3.08 11.54 8.08
N ALA A 10 -2.12 10.65 8.38
CA ALA A 10 -2.32 9.20 8.35
C ALA A 10 -3.45 8.73 9.29
N ALA A 11 -3.58 9.32 10.47
CA ALA A 11 -4.61 8.92 11.43
C ALA A 11 -6.02 9.10 10.84
N GLU A 12 -6.29 10.30 10.35
CA GLU A 12 -7.58 10.67 9.77
C GLU A 12 -7.89 9.86 8.50
N ALA A 13 -6.90 9.71 7.62
CA ALA A 13 -7.04 8.93 6.40
C ALA A 13 -7.33 7.45 6.69
N MET A 14 -6.65 6.86 7.67
CA MET A 14 -6.87 5.46 8.04
C MET A 14 -8.18 5.23 8.78
N ASP A 15 -8.66 6.20 9.57
CA ASP A 15 -10.02 6.19 10.13
C ASP A 15 -11.08 6.22 9.01
N GLY A 16 -10.85 7.06 8.00
CA GLY A 16 -11.68 7.12 6.80
C GLY A 16 -11.69 5.80 6.04
N LEU A 17 -10.50 5.21 5.82
CA LEU A 17 -10.36 3.93 5.12
C LEU A 17 -11.03 2.77 5.87
N ALA A 18 -10.94 2.73 7.20
CA ALA A 18 -11.64 1.72 7.99
C ALA A 18 -13.15 1.78 7.77
N ARG A 19 -13.75 2.99 7.81
CA ARG A 19 -15.17 3.18 7.49
C ARG A 19 -15.51 2.83 6.04
N TYR A 20 -14.64 3.20 5.10
CA TYR A 20 -14.80 2.87 3.69
C TYR A 20 -14.87 1.36 3.48
N VAL A 21 -13.95 0.60 4.06
CA VAL A 21 -13.91 -0.87 3.98
C VAL A 21 -15.16 -1.53 4.54
N GLU A 22 -15.75 -0.96 5.60
CA GLU A 22 -16.99 -1.48 6.21
C GLU A 22 -18.23 -1.23 5.35
N THR A 23 -18.24 -0.19 4.54
CA THR A 23 -19.39 0.23 3.73
C THR A 23 -19.30 -0.18 2.27
N HIS A 24 -18.11 -0.56 1.81
CA HIS A 24 -17.85 -1.01 0.42
C HIS A 24 -17.35 -2.45 0.45
N ASP A 25 -18.27 -3.39 0.52
CA ASP A 25 -17.98 -4.82 0.69
C ASP A 25 -18.19 -5.67 -0.58
N ASP A 26 -18.39 -5.03 -1.72
CA ASP A 26 -18.58 -5.63 -3.05
C ASP A 26 -17.27 -5.96 -3.79
N TYR A 27 -16.12 -5.75 -3.17
CA TYR A 27 -14.83 -6.14 -3.74
C TYR A 27 -14.69 -7.66 -3.88
N ALA A 28 -14.30 -8.11 -5.08
CA ALA A 28 -14.00 -9.52 -5.35
C ALA A 28 -12.84 -10.05 -4.48
N VAL A 29 -11.87 -9.17 -4.16
CA VAL A 29 -10.74 -9.48 -3.28
C VAL A 29 -10.21 -8.20 -2.64
N LYS A 30 -9.78 -8.30 -1.38
CA LYS A 30 -9.04 -7.24 -0.67
C LYS A 30 -7.62 -7.72 -0.39
N LEU A 31 -6.64 -6.97 -0.88
CA LEU A 31 -5.21 -7.21 -0.63
C LEU A 31 -4.67 -6.12 0.27
N VAL A 32 -4.11 -6.50 1.40
CA VAL A 32 -3.41 -5.59 2.31
C VAL A 32 -1.93 -5.80 2.12
N THR A 33 -1.21 -4.75 1.77
CA THR A 33 0.23 -4.81 1.55
C THR A 33 0.95 -4.11 2.69
N SER A 34 2.02 -4.71 3.19
CA SER A 34 2.76 -4.20 4.34
C SER A 34 4.26 -4.34 4.15
N ASP A 35 4.99 -3.34 4.62
CA ASP A 35 6.43 -3.46 4.79
C ASP A 35 6.76 -4.50 5.85
N TRP A 36 7.80 -5.29 5.61
CA TRP A 36 8.22 -6.37 6.50
C TRP A 36 9.74 -6.47 6.57
N HIS A 37 10.37 -5.39 7.10
CA HIS A 37 11.82 -5.23 7.04
C HIS A 37 12.55 -6.07 8.08
N PRO A 38 13.60 -6.83 7.67
CA PRO A 38 14.54 -7.41 8.61
C PRO A 38 15.16 -6.34 9.52
N TYR A 39 15.61 -6.74 10.71
CA TYR A 39 16.20 -5.81 11.68
C TYR A 39 17.36 -4.98 11.10
N ARG A 40 18.14 -5.55 10.17
CA ARG A 40 19.24 -4.88 9.44
C ARG A 40 18.86 -4.77 7.96
N HIS A 41 17.96 -3.84 7.65
CA HIS A 41 17.52 -3.63 6.27
C HIS A 41 18.31 -2.50 5.61
N ALA A 42 18.73 -2.69 4.34
CA ALA A 42 19.56 -1.74 3.60
C ALA A 42 18.96 -0.33 3.45
N SER A 43 17.64 -0.18 3.56
CA SER A 43 16.99 1.14 3.50
C SER A 43 17.15 1.97 4.76
N PHE A 44 17.58 1.37 5.87
CA PHE A 44 17.69 2.08 7.14
C PHE A 44 18.94 2.97 7.22
N ASP A 45 18.79 4.14 7.82
CA ASP A 45 19.88 5.12 7.99
C ASP A 45 21.10 4.54 8.67
N ARG A 46 20.90 3.70 9.70
CA ARG A 46 21.97 2.98 10.40
C ARG A 46 22.70 1.94 9.56
N GLU A 47 22.14 1.54 8.41
CA GLU A 47 22.77 0.63 7.42
C GLU A 47 23.18 1.39 6.14
N GLY A 48 23.13 2.74 6.17
CA GLY A 48 23.52 3.60 5.04
C GLY A 48 22.36 3.97 4.10
N GLY A 49 21.14 3.59 4.41
CA GLY A 49 19.92 3.98 3.69
C GLY A 49 19.39 5.36 4.09
N GLN A 50 18.20 5.70 3.62
CA GLN A 50 17.63 7.03 3.82
C GLN A 50 16.49 7.08 4.86
N TRP A 51 16.02 5.93 5.35
CA TRP A 51 14.86 5.85 6.22
C TRP A 51 15.24 5.52 7.66
N PRO A 52 14.55 6.07 8.66
CA PRO A 52 14.67 5.55 10.02
C PRO A 52 14.16 4.11 10.07
N PRO A 53 14.63 3.27 11.00
CA PRO A 53 14.10 1.92 11.16
C PRO A 53 12.60 1.93 11.40
N HIS A 54 11.85 1.25 10.54
CA HIS A 54 10.38 1.16 10.57
C HIS A 54 9.93 -0.23 10.12
N CYS A 55 8.71 -0.61 10.42
CA CYS A 55 8.08 -1.87 10.01
C CYS A 55 8.99 -3.11 10.18
N ILE A 56 9.75 -3.14 11.28
CA ILE A 56 10.67 -4.24 11.58
C ILE A 56 9.85 -5.50 11.84
N GLN A 57 10.22 -6.58 11.18
CA GLN A 57 9.59 -7.90 11.31
C GLN A 57 9.32 -8.27 12.76
N HIS A 58 8.13 -8.79 13.03
CA HIS A 58 7.68 -9.24 14.36
C HIS A 58 7.59 -8.15 15.44
N SER A 59 7.80 -6.88 15.11
CA SER A 59 7.60 -5.77 16.04
C SER A 59 6.16 -5.23 15.99
N ALA A 60 5.74 -4.53 17.04
CA ALA A 60 4.47 -3.81 17.05
C ALA A 60 4.39 -2.74 15.94
N GLY A 61 5.55 -2.17 15.53
CA GLY A 61 5.63 -1.20 14.46
C GLY A 61 5.36 -1.75 13.05
N ALA A 62 5.38 -3.09 12.88
CA ALA A 62 5.02 -3.76 11.64
C ALA A 62 3.58 -4.32 11.66
N ALA A 63 2.88 -4.15 12.77
CA ALA A 63 1.49 -4.60 12.88
C ALA A 63 0.56 -3.69 12.08
N LEU A 64 -0.46 -4.30 11.48
CA LEU A 64 -1.54 -3.54 10.88
C LEU A 64 -2.28 -2.73 11.96
N TRP A 65 -2.62 -1.49 11.64
CA TRP A 65 -3.34 -0.62 12.56
C TRP A 65 -4.69 -1.24 12.96
N GLN A 66 -4.91 -1.34 14.28
CA GLN A 66 -5.98 -2.15 14.83
C GLN A 66 -7.37 -1.80 14.30
N PRO A 67 -7.83 -0.53 14.21
CA PRO A 67 -9.16 -0.23 13.67
C PRO A 67 -9.34 -0.66 12.22
N LEU A 68 -8.31 -0.55 11.38
CA LEU A 68 -8.38 -1.06 10.00
C LEU A 68 -8.42 -2.59 9.96
N LEU A 69 -7.62 -3.26 10.80
CA LEU A 69 -7.67 -4.72 10.92
C LEU A 69 -9.06 -5.21 11.33
N GLU A 70 -9.69 -4.54 12.28
CA GLU A 70 -11.05 -4.87 12.73
C GLU A 70 -12.08 -4.65 11.63
N ALA A 71 -12.00 -3.54 10.90
CA ALA A 71 -12.85 -3.26 9.75
C ALA A 71 -12.72 -4.32 8.65
N LEU A 72 -11.49 -4.69 8.30
CA LEU A 72 -11.19 -5.74 7.33
C LEU A 72 -11.77 -7.11 7.75
N ASN A 73 -11.66 -7.46 9.04
CA ASN A 73 -12.21 -8.72 9.56
C ASN A 73 -13.74 -8.72 9.59
N ARG A 74 -14.39 -7.57 9.80
CA ARG A 74 -15.85 -7.44 9.73
C ARG A 74 -16.37 -7.39 8.30
N SER A 75 -15.55 -6.95 7.34
CA SER A 75 -15.95 -6.84 5.95
C SER A 75 -16.13 -8.19 5.28
N ARG A 76 -17.04 -8.25 4.31
CA ARG A 76 -17.35 -9.48 3.58
C ARG A 76 -16.14 -9.99 2.80
N GLY A 77 -15.91 -11.31 2.75
CA GLY A 77 -14.89 -11.98 1.94
C GLY A 77 -13.48 -11.95 2.54
N GLY A 78 -13.29 -11.31 3.71
CA GLY A 78 -11.97 -11.24 4.35
C GLY A 78 -10.92 -10.47 3.53
N PHE A 79 -9.65 -10.71 3.81
CA PHE A 79 -8.53 -10.09 3.10
C PHE A 79 -7.31 -11.02 3.03
N THR A 80 -6.38 -10.71 2.13
CA THR A 80 -5.08 -11.39 2.03
C THR A 80 -3.98 -10.39 2.36
N LEU A 81 -3.12 -10.76 3.32
CA LEU A 81 -1.95 -9.94 3.68
C LEU A 81 -0.76 -10.34 2.83
N LEU A 82 -0.11 -9.37 2.22
CA LEU A 82 1.08 -9.50 1.39
C LEU A 82 2.19 -8.62 1.94
N TYR A 83 3.42 -9.05 1.78
CA TYR A 83 4.59 -8.37 2.32
C TYR A 83 5.55 -7.94 1.22
N LYS A 84 6.30 -6.86 1.50
CA LYS A 84 7.42 -6.39 0.69
C LYS A 84 8.56 -5.91 1.57
N GLY A 85 9.76 -5.74 0.98
CA GLY A 85 10.95 -5.33 1.72
C GLY A 85 11.43 -6.37 2.73
N ASP A 86 11.20 -7.67 2.47
CA ASP A 86 11.53 -8.76 3.37
C ASP A 86 12.98 -9.26 3.24
N ARG A 87 13.76 -8.66 2.33
CA ARG A 87 15.18 -8.97 2.12
C ARG A 87 16.07 -7.92 2.76
N VAL A 88 17.21 -8.34 3.32
CA VAL A 88 18.17 -7.44 3.99
C VAL A 88 18.77 -6.44 3.02
N ASP A 89 19.04 -6.86 1.79
CA ASP A 89 19.90 -6.20 0.80
C ASP A 89 19.13 -5.42 -0.28
N ARG A 90 17.79 -5.38 -0.21
CA ARG A 90 16.97 -4.82 -1.28
C ARG A 90 15.78 -4.04 -0.73
N GLU A 91 15.66 -2.78 -1.16
CA GLU A 91 14.46 -1.96 -0.95
C GLU A 91 13.39 -2.26 -2.01
N GLU A 92 12.15 -2.33 -1.57
CA GLU A 92 10.99 -2.56 -2.43
C GLU A 92 9.90 -1.54 -2.08
N TYR A 93 9.76 -0.48 -2.89
CA TYR A 93 8.72 0.53 -2.68
C TYR A 93 7.35 0.05 -3.17
N SER A 94 7.31 -0.74 -4.22
CA SER A 94 6.08 -1.33 -4.77
C SER A 94 5.90 -2.76 -4.30
N ILE A 95 4.65 -3.17 -4.05
CA ILE A 95 4.34 -4.58 -3.79
C ILE A 95 4.69 -5.47 -4.98
N MET A 96 4.70 -4.90 -6.19
CA MET A 96 5.05 -5.61 -7.43
C MET A 96 6.55 -5.86 -7.59
N GLN A 97 7.40 -5.24 -6.76
CA GLN A 97 8.84 -5.50 -6.71
C GLN A 97 9.21 -6.71 -5.84
N ASN A 98 8.26 -7.19 -5.01
CA ASN A 98 8.43 -8.43 -4.27
C ASN A 98 7.91 -9.60 -5.10
N ASP A 99 8.78 -10.49 -5.53
CA ASP A 99 8.46 -11.57 -6.49
C ASP A 99 7.31 -12.47 -6.02
N ARG A 100 7.24 -12.77 -4.71
CA ARG A 100 6.19 -13.63 -4.14
C ARG A 100 4.85 -12.92 -4.12
N SER A 101 4.83 -11.69 -3.65
CA SER A 101 3.62 -10.88 -3.55
C SER A 101 3.10 -10.49 -4.93
N ALA A 102 3.97 -10.10 -5.86
CA ALA A 102 3.62 -9.82 -7.24
C ALA A 102 2.96 -11.02 -7.94
N ALA A 103 3.50 -12.22 -7.74
CA ALA A 103 2.91 -13.45 -8.29
C ALA A 103 1.49 -13.72 -7.75
N VAL A 104 1.22 -13.39 -6.47
CA VAL A 104 -0.12 -13.51 -5.89
C VAL A 104 -1.07 -12.48 -6.51
N VAL A 105 -0.64 -11.20 -6.59
CA VAL A 105 -1.43 -10.13 -7.21
C VAL A 105 -1.80 -10.48 -8.65
N ASP A 106 -0.81 -10.83 -9.50
CA ASP A 106 -1.05 -11.13 -10.91
C ASP A 106 -1.98 -12.35 -11.09
N ARG A 107 -1.76 -13.40 -10.28
CA ARG A 107 -2.64 -14.58 -10.30
C ARG A 107 -4.08 -14.23 -9.96
N LEU A 108 -4.33 -13.40 -8.93
CA LEU A 108 -5.68 -13.01 -8.53
C LEU A 108 -6.34 -12.10 -9.57
N VAL A 109 -5.62 -11.13 -10.10
CA VAL A 109 -6.12 -10.23 -11.16
C VAL A 109 -6.57 -11.04 -12.38
N ARG A 110 -5.79 -12.03 -12.81
CA ARG A 110 -6.13 -12.88 -13.97
C ARG A 110 -7.23 -13.88 -13.66
N ALA A 111 -7.11 -14.62 -12.55
CA ALA A 111 -8.05 -15.70 -12.22
C ALA A 111 -9.46 -15.18 -11.95
N LEU A 112 -9.58 -14.03 -11.30
CA LEU A 112 -10.85 -13.38 -10.99
C LEU A 112 -11.31 -12.40 -12.08
N ARG A 113 -10.51 -12.23 -13.15
CA ARG A 113 -10.78 -11.29 -14.25
C ARG A 113 -11.06 -9.87 -13.74
N ILE A 114 -10.23 -9.40 -12.80
CA ILE A 114 -10.39 -8.09 -12.19
C ILE A 114 -10.29 -7.01 -13.27
N ASP A 115 -11.31 -6.19 -13.39
CA ASP A 115 -11.42 -5.09 -14.34
C ASP A 115 -11.12 -3.73 -13.69
N ARG A 116 -11.22 -3.61 -12.35
CA ARG A 116 -10.90 -2.41 -11.59
C ARG A 116 -10.03 -2.75 -10.37
N ILE A 117 -8.98 -1.95 -10.17
CA ILE A 117 -8.08 -2.03 -9.02
C ILE A 117 -8.12 -0.69 -8.30
N ASP A 118 -8.74 -0.65 -7.12
CA ASP A 118 -8.72 0.50 -6.24
C ASP A 118 -7.46 0.43 -5.37
N LEU A 119 -6.62 1.45 -5.43
CA LEU A 119 -5.35 1.53 -4.72
C LEU A 119 -5.35 2.70 -3.73
N CYS A 120 -4.96 2.42 -2.50
CA CYS A 120 -4.77 3.43 -1.45
C CYS A 120 -3.74 2.97 -0.41
N GLY A 121 -3.39 3.83 0.53
CA GLY A 121 -2.53 3.52 1.67
C GLY A 121 -1.42 4.53 1.91
N LEU A 122 -0.40 4.11 2.64
CA LEU A 122 0.72 4.93 3.10
C LEU A 122 2.06 4.44 2.50
N ALA A 123 2.96 5.32 2.11
CA ALA A 123 2.75 6.74 1.88
C ALA A 123 2.37 6.96 0.42
N GLY A 124 1.48 7.93 0.18
CA GLY A 124 0.94 8.23 -1.14
C GLY A 124 2.01 8.52 -2.19
N ASP A 125 3.03 9.29 -1.82
CA ASP A 125 4.13 9.71 -2.68
C ASP A 125 5.30 8.71 -2.78
N VAL A 126 5.26 7.61 -2.03
CA VAL A 126 6.29 6.56 -2.04
C VAL A 126 5.67 5.22 -2.45
N CYS A 127 5.11 4.47 -1.49
CA CYS A 127 4.66 3.09 -1.74
C CYS A 127 3.45 3.04 -2.67
N VAL A 128 2.47 3.93 -2.48
CA VAL A 128 1.29 4.00 -3.35
C VAL A 128 1.69 4.42 -4.76
N LEU A 129 2.50 5.49 -4.91
CA LEU A 129 2.96 5.97 -6.20
C LEU A 129 3.77 4.90 -6.97
N ASN A 130 4.71 4.20 -6.31
CA ASN A 130 5.49 3.17 -6.97
C ASN A 130 4.66 1.95 -7.34
N THR A 131 3.74 1.53 -6.46
CA THR A 131 2.79 0.46 -6.78
C THR A 131 1.87 0.86 -7.95
N ALA A 132 1.39 2.11 -7.97
CA ALA A 132 0.57 2.63 -9.07
C ALA A 132 1.33 2.60 -10.41
N ARG A 133 2.62 2.96 -10.42
CA ARG A 133 3.47 2.88 -11.63
C ARG A 133 3.56 1.47 -12.18
N ASP A 134 3.82 0.50 -11.32
CA ASP A 134 3.97 -0.90 -11.74
C ASP A 134 2.62 -1.47 -12.21
N LEU A 135 1.54 -1.19 -11.49
CA LEU A 135 0.20 -1.62 -11.89
C LEU A 135 -0.25 -0.97 -13.20
N LEU A 136 0.07 0.32 -13.40
CA LEU A 136 -0.19 1.03 -14.66
C LEU A 136 0.53 0.37 -15.83
N ALA A 137 1.81 0.04 -15.64
CA ALA A 137 2.61 -0.62 -16.67
C ALA A 137 2.08 -2.02 -17.03
N LEU A 138 1.56 -2.76 -16.05
CA LEU A 138 1.07 -4.13 -16.24
C LEU A 138 -0.37 -4.20 -16.77
N TYR A 139 -1.24 -3.30 -16.31
CA TYR A 139 -2.69 -3.44 -16.54
C TYR A 139 -3.34 -2.25 -17.26
N GLY A 140 -2.59 -1.17 -17.44
CA GLY A 140 -3.06 0.06 -18.09
C GLY A 140 -3.91 0.97 -17.21
N PRO A 141 -4.12 2.23 -17.63
CA PRO A 141 -4.80 3.25 -16.83
C PRO A 141 -6.29 2.96 -16.60
N GLY A 142 -6.94 2.28 -17.54
CA GLY A 142 -8.38 1.99 -17.47
C GLY A 142 -8.78 1.01 -16.36
N ARG A 143 -7.81 0.29 -15.76
CA ARG A 143 -8.07 -0.61 -14.63
C ARG A 143 -7.66 -0.02 -13.29
N LEU A 144 -6.86 1.05 -13.28
CA LEU A 144 -6.34 1.62 -12.05
C LEU A 144 -7.18 2.80 -11.60
N HIS A 145 -7.53 2.79 -10.33
CA HIS A 145 -8.25 3.85 -9.66
C HIS A 145 -7.57 4.17 -8.32
N LEU A 146 -7.30 5.44 -8.05
CA LEU A 146 -6.65 5.90 -6.82
C LEU A 146 -7.69 6.46 -5.86
N LEU A 147 -7.77 5.88 -4.66
CA LEU A 147 -8.54 6.45 -3.55
C LEU A 147 -7.65 7.46 -2.81
N THR A 148 -7.53 8.66 -3.37
CA THR A 148 -6.59 9.69 -2.91
C THR A 148 -6.88 10.21 -1.50
N PRO A 149 -8.13 10.29 -1.00
CA PRO A 149 -8.41 10.66 0.39
C PRO A 149 -7.78 9.71 1.42
N TYR A 150 -7.51 8.46 1.01
CA TYR A 150 -6.90 7.43 1.86
C TYR A 150 -5.43 7.17 1.49
N SER A 151 -4.78 8.14 0.82
CA SER A 151 -3.39 8.01 0.36
C SER A 151 -2.57 9.25 0.75
N PRO A 152 -2.50 9.59 2.06
CA PRO A 152 -1.70 10.73 2.50
C PRO A 152 -0.22 10.50 2.22
N SER A 153 0.51 11.59 1.96
CA SER A 153 1.89 11.61 1.48
C SER A 153 2.85 12.19 2.52
N LEU A 154 4.13 11.89 2.39
CA LEU A 154 5.20 12.55 3.14
C LEU A 154 5.43 13.99 2.65
N ASP A 155 5.24 14.22 1.34
CA ASP A 155 5.17 15.56 0.75
C ASP A 155 3.75 16.15 0.85
N ASP A 156 3.47 17.21 0.09
CA ASP A 156 2.14 17.82 -0.02
C ASP A 156 1.14 17.03 -0.89
N GLY A 157 1.50 15.83 -1.34
CA GLY A 157 0.70 14.97 -2.23
C GLY A 157 0.77 15.40 -3.71
N SER A 158 1.56 16.40 -4.06
CA SER A 158 1.62 16.93 -5.43
C SER A 158 2.14 15.90 -6.42
N ARG A 159 3.12 15.07 -6.03
CA ARG A 159 3.69 14.03 -6.89
C ARG A 159 2.66 12.96 -7.25
N LEU A 160 1.87 12.48 -6.30
CA LEU A 160 0.82 11.50 -6.57
C LEU A 160 -0.27 12.09 -7.47
N ARG A 161 -0.74 13.32 -7.16
CA ARG A 161 -1.75 14.00 -7.98
C ARG A 161 -1.26 14.28 -9.40
N ALA A 162 0.00 14.68 -9.57
CA ALA A 162 0.59 14.88 -10.89
C ALA A 162 0.62 13.57 -11.68
N PHE A 163 1.09 12.49 -11.07
CA PHE A 163 1.13 11.18 -11.69
C PHE A 163 -0.25 10.69 -12.16
N VAL A 164 -1.27 10.83 -11.31
CA VAL A 164 -2.66 10.47 -11.63
C VAL A 164 -3.15 11.23 -12.87
N ARG A 165 -3.00 12.55 -12.87
CA ARG A 165 -3.42 13.43 -13.96
C ARG A 165 -2.70 13.13 -15.28
N GLU A 166 -1.36 13.01 -15.23
CA GLU A 166 -0.52 12.82 -16.41
C GLU A 166 -0.74 11.47 -17.09
N ASN A 167 -1.19 10.48 -16.36
CA ASN A 167 -1.43 9.13 -16.89
C ASN A 167 -2.92 8.82 -17.12
N GLY A 168 -3.82 9.79 -16.92
CA GLY A 168 -5.25 9.60 -17.14
C GLY A 168 -5.87 8.55 -16.21
N ILE A 169 -5.33 8.40 -15.00
CA ILE A 169 -5.83 7.47 -14.00
C ILE A 169 -7.05 8.09 -13.32
N THR A 170 -8.09 7.29 -13.12
CA THR A 170 -9.27 7.73 -12.35
C THR A 170 -8.91 7.86 -10.88
N ALA A 171 -9.39 8.91 -10.21
CA ALA A 171 -9.18 9.14 -8.79
C ALA A 171 -10.40 9.79 -8.14
N GLU A 172 -10.59 9.54 -6.86
CA GLU A 172 -11.52 10.23 -5.97
C GLU A 172 -10.76 11.26 -5.13
#